data_ce8a7e1f8d37038dee242d2e816d1477
#
_entry.id   ce8a7e1f8d37038dee242d2e816d1477
#
_cell.length_a   1.000
_cell.length_b   1.000
_cell.length_c   1.000
_cell.angle_alpha   90.00
_cell.angle_beta   90.00
_cell.angle_gamma   90.00
#
_symmetry.space_group_name_H-M   'P 1'
#
loop_
_entity.id
_entity.type
_entity.pdbx_description
1 polymer ?
#
loop_
_entity_poly.entity_id
_entity_poly.type
_entity_poly.pdbx_seq_one_letter_code
_entity_poly.pdbx_strand_id
1 'polypeptide(L)'
;MSAHAAIKAGNLAVISGGASGIGLAAAKHLLSAGMKVAIGDRNESSLQSASKALSDKGDSYIGLLDVADQASVSAFRKSVFEKFGGVNLTVLMANAGVGGPTKASTSDGWDRILHTNFYGVVNVCQAFLPDLKEHGQDALVINTGSKQGITTPPGTGPAYNISKAAVKVFTESLAHEQRQDKSSKVDVKLLIPGWVHTGLTGAQGGKPKPDGAWTPEQTVEFMLERVKAGSFYILCPDNETKREVDLARMEWNVNDVIQDRPALSRWHDDYSAEFNEFVKSKSS
;
A
#
# COMPACT_ATOMS: atom_id res chain seq x y z
N MET A 1 12.00 -17.28 14.30
CA MET A 1 12.53 -16.81 12.99
C MET A 1 12.66 -15.29 13.07
N SER A 2 13.77 -14.71 12.61
CA SER A 2 14.05 -13.27 12.67
C SER A 2 13.11 -12.45 11.75
N ALA A 3 12.90 -11.17 12.05
CA ALA A 3 12.23 -10.22 11.14
C ALA A 3 13.00 -10.10 9.79
N HIS A 4 12.42 -9.46 8.78
CA HIS A 4 13.14 -9.14 7.53
C HIS A 4 14.40 -8.31 7.87
N ALA A 5 15.53 -8.61 7.21
CA ALA A 5 16.83 -8.01 7.54
C ALA A 5 16.87 -6.47 7.43
N ALA A 6 16.00 -5.89 6.59
CA ALA A 6 15.84 -4.44 6.50
C ALA A 6 15.19 -3.80 7.75
N ILE A 7 14.40 -4.57 8.53
CA ILE A 7 13.75 -4.08 9.76
C ILE A 7 14.71 -4.29 10.92
N LYS A 8 15.56 -3.30 11.15
CA LYS A 8 16.65 -3.36 12.13
C LYS A 8 16.65 -2.11 13.01
N ALA A 9 16.80 -2.31 14.32
CA ALA A 9 16.90 -1.21 15.27
C ALA A 9 18.03 -0.23 14.87
N GLY A 10 17.76 1.05 15.00
CA GLY A 10 18.66 2.15 14.64
C GLY A 10 18.61 2.57 13.16
N ASN A 11 18.10 1.72 12.25
CA ASN A 11 17.89 2.09 10.84
C ASN A 11 16.62 2.96 10.67
N LEU A 12 16.51 3.61 9.51
CA LEU A 12 15.42 4.52 9.17
C LEU A 12 14.35 3.83 8.32
N ALA A 13 13.10 4.12 8.63
CA ALA A 13 11.94 3.83 7.78
C ALA A 13 11.28 5.14 7.34
N VAL A 14 10.87 5.22 6.07
CA VAL A 14 10.09 6.34 5.51
C VAL A 14 8.73 5.84 5.06
N ILE A 15 7.65 6.52 5.45
CA ILE A 15 6.27 6.11 5.15
C ILE A 15 5.50 7.33 4.60
N SER A 16 5.03 7.26 3.37
CA SER A 16 4.06 8.23 2.84
C SER A 16 2.62 7.83 3.20
N GLY A 17 1.75 8.82 3.47
CA GLY A 17 0.42 8.55 4.03
C GLY A 17 0.52 7.93 5.43
N GLY A 18 1.52 8.40 6.21
CA GLY A 18 1.87 7.84 7.51
C GLY A 18 1.09 8.41 8.69
N ALA A 19 0.25 9.43 8.48
CA ALA A 19 -0.45 10.09 9.58
C ALA A 19 -1.77 9.40 10.01
N SER A 20 -2.21 8.37 9.30
CA SER A 20 -3.43 7.64 9.63
C SER A 20 -3.42 6.20 9.11
N GLY A 21 -4.42 5.41 9.49
CA GLY A 21 -4.68 4.08 8.95
C GLY A 21 -3.47 3.16 8.95
N ILE A 22 -3.27 2.43 7.85
CA ILE A 22 -2.22 1.42 7.70
C ILE A 22 -0.82 2.04 7.88
N GLY A 23 -0.59 3.25 7.33
CA GLY A 23 0.71 3.93 7.45
C GLY A 23 1.07 4.27 8.89
N LEU A 24 0.11 4.77 9.68
CA LEU A 24 0.34 5.07 11.11
C LEU A 24 0.54 3.79 11.94
N ALA A 25 -0.21 2.73 11.64
CA ALA A 25 -0.02 1.44 12.29
C ALA A 25 1.38 0.86 11.98
N ALA A 26 1.83 0.96 10.72
CA ALA A 26 3.19 0.57 10.33
C ALA A 26 4.26 1.40 11.06
N ALA A 27 4.08 2.73 11.14
CA ALA A 27 4.98 3.61 11.87
C ALA A 27 5.13 3.20 13.34
N LYS A 28 4.03 2.95 14.04
CA LYS A 28 4.03 2.46 15.43
C LYS A 28 4.79 1.16 15.58
N HIS A 29 4.55 0.20 14.69
CA HIS A 29 5.21 -1.10 14.74
C HIS A 29 6.72 -0.99 14.51
N LEU A 30 7.15 -0.21 13.50
CA LEU A 30 8.57 -0.03 13.19
C LEU A 30 9.31 0.74 14.29
N LEU A 31 8.68 1.74 14.93
CA LEU A 31 9.21 2.37 16.13
C LEU A 31 9.37 1.38 17.28
N SER A 32 8.37 0.50 17.50
CA SER A 32 8.46 -0.55 18.52
C SER A 32 9.54 -1.59 18.23
N ALA A 33 9.92 -1.75 16.96
CA ALA A 33 11.07 -2.57 16.56
C ALA A 33 12.43 -1.84 16.71
N GLY A 34 12.43 -0.63 17.25
CA GLY A 34 13.61 0.19 17.49
C GLY A 34 14.13 0.95 16.28
N MET A 35 13.39 0.99 15.17
CA MET A 35 13.74 1.81 14.01
C MET A 35 13.48 3.29 14.29
N LYS A 36 14.17 4.16 13.58
CA LYS A 36 13.78 5.57 13.40
C LYS A 36 12.75 5.64 12.29
N VAL A 37 11.74 6.50 12.43
CA VAL A 37 10.64 6.54 11.46
C VAL A 37 10.35 7.97 11.03
N ALA A 38 10.32 8.21 9.73
CA ALA A 38 9.80 9.43 9.14
C ALA A 38 8.44 9.16 8.49
N ILE A 39 7.42 9.92 8.87
CA ILE A 39 6.11 9.88 8.24
C ILE A 39 5.80 11.19 7.53
N GLY A 40 5.27 11.07 6.30
CA GLY A 40 4.76 12.19 5.53
C GLY A 40 3.28 12.04 5.21
N ASP A 41 2.54 13.12 5.31
CA ASP A 41 1.13 13.20 4.93
C ASP A 41 0.79 14.62 4.49
N ARG A 42 -0.26 14.78 3.66
CA ARG A 42 -0.73 16.11 3.25
C ARG A 42 -1.73 16.73 4.22
N ASN A 43 -2.29 15.95 5.14
CA ASN A 43 -3.31 16.40 6.07
C ASN A 43 -2.68 16.87 7.40
N GLU A 44 -2.60 18.16 7.60
CA GLU A 44 -1.98 18.75 8.79
C GLU A 44 -2.63 18.33 10.10
N SER A 45 -3.97 18.21 10.15
CA SER A 45 -4.66 17.76 11.36
C SER A 45 -4.34 16.30 11.69
N SER A 46 -4.20 15.45 10.67
CA SER A 46 -3.75 14.07 10.85
C SER A 46 -2.29 14.02 11.31
N LEU A 47 -1.40 14.87 10.77
CA LEU A 47 -0.01 14.97 11.21
C LEU A 47 0.09 15.39 12.70
N GLN A 48 -0.71 16.36 13.14
CA GLN A 48 -0.77 16.76 14.55
C GLN A 48 -1.23 15.61 15.46
N SER A 49 -2.24 14.86 15.02
CA SER A 49 -2.75 13.67 15.74
C SER A 49 -1.71 12.55 15.79
N ALA A 50 -1.03 12.28 14.67
CA ALA A 50 0.05 11.31 14.60
C ALA A 50 1.26 11.70 15.47
N SER A 51 1.60 12.97 15.51
CA SER A 51 2.67 13.50 16.39
C SER A 51 2.41 13.15 17.85
N LYS A 52 1.18 13.36 18.32
CA LYS A 52 0.78 12.98 19.69
C LYS A 52 0.83 11.46 19.88
N ALA A 53 0.36 10.68 18.89
CA ALA A 53 0.31 9.22 18.98
C ALA A 53 1.68 8.54 18.92
N LEU A 54 2.71 9.24 18.44
CA LEU A 54 4.08 8.71 18.29
C LEU A 54 5.08 9.33 19.30
N SER A 55 4.68 10.33 20.10
CA SER A 55 5.59 11.13 20.94
C SER A 55 6.39 10.32 21.96
N ASP A 56 5.86 9.18 22.41
CA ASP A 56 6.47 8.28 23.39
C ASP A 56 6.94 6.93 22.79
N LYS A 57 6.90 6.79 21.46
CA LYS A 57 7.15 5.50 20.78
C LYS A 57 8.58 5.34 20.28
N GLY A 58 9.34 6.42 20.16
CA GLY A 58 10.72 6.40 19.65
C GLY A 58 11.08 7.61 18.81
N ASP A 59 12.23 7.55 18.14
CA ASP A 59 12.74 8.68 17.35
C ASP A 59 11.99 8.80 16.03
N SER A 60 11.15 9.83 15.92
CA SER A 60 10.31 10.04 14.74
C SER A 60 10.46 11.44 14.15
N TYR A 61 10.23 11.55 12.84
CA TYR A 61 10.03 12.79 12.09
C TYR A 61 8.64 12.79 11.45
N ILE A 62 7.93 13.89 11.57
CA ILE A 62 6.57 14.04 11.08
C ILE A 62 6.52 15.31 10.23
N GLY A 63 6.27 15.18 8.94
CA GLY A 63 6.35 16.30 8.00
C GLY A 63 5.24 16.32 6.97
N LEU A 64 5.01 17.54 6.43
CA LEU A 64 4.08 17.74 5.32
C LEU A 64 4.64 17.08 4.05
N LEU A 65 3.80 16.30 3.37
CA LEU A 65 4.15 15.62 2.13
C LEU A 65 2.92 15.49 1.23
N ASP A 66 2.92 16.20 0.12
CA ASP A 66 2.05 15.87 -1.01
C ASP A 66 2.83 15.00 -2.01
N VAL A 67 2.49 13.72 -2.08
CA VAL A 67 3.16 12.76 -2.98
C VAL A 67 2.88 13.05 -4.47
N ALA A 68 1.83 13.80 -4.79
CA ALA A 68 1.52 14.21 -6.16
C ALA A 68 2.45 15.31 -6.68
N ASP A 69 3.15 16.01 -5.78
CA ASP A 69 4.09 17.08 -6.10
C ASP A 69 5.54 16.63 -5.86
N GLN A 70 6.34 16.53 -6.92
CA GLN A 70 7.75 16.15 -6.85
C GLN A 70 8.60 17.12 -6.02
N ALA A 71 8.26 18.42 -6.02
CA ALA A 71 8.96 19.41 -5.21
C ALA A 71 8.68 19.16 -3.72
N SER A 72 7.44 18.83 -3.36
CA SER A 72 7.07 18.44 -2.00
C SER A 72 7.80 17.15 -1.56
N VAL A 73 7.88 16.14 -2.43
CA VAL A 73 8.62 14.91 -2.15
C VAL A 73 10.11 15.19 -1.92
N SER A 74 10.72 16.02 -2.75
CA SER A 74 12.13 16.41 -2.63
C SER A 74 12.40 17.19 -1.34
N ALA A 75 11.52 18.13 -0.99
CA ALA A 75 11.63 18.90 0.25
C ALA A 75 11.47 18.01 1.51
N PHE A 76 10.49 17.09 1.47
CA PHE A 76 10.30 16.13 2.55
C PHE A 76 11.54 15.22 2.72
N ARG A 77 12.07 14.66 1.61
CA ARG A 77 13.30 13.86 1.64
C ARG A 77 14.46 14.64 2.28
N LYS A 78 14.66 15.90 1.87
CA LYS A 78 15.70 16.76 2.44
C LYS A 78 15.54 16.89 3.98
N SER A 79 14.35 17.22 4.45
CA SER A 79 14.06 17.36 5.88
C SER A 79 14.25 16.06 6.68
N VAL A 80 13.93 14.91 6.08
CA VAL A 80 14.17 13.59 6.67
C VAL A 80 15.67 13.36 6.90
N PHE A 81 16.51 13.65 5.92
CA PHE A 81 17.96 13.45 6.05
C PHE A 81 18.66 14.57 6.86
N GLU A 82 18.08 15.77 6.94
CA GLU A 82 18.50 16.78 7.91
C GLU A 82 18.29 16.32 9.36
N LYS A 83 17.16 15.63 9.62
CA LYS A 83 16.86 15.07 10.95
C LYS A 83 17.67 13.82 11.26
N PHE A 84 17.84 12.92 10.29
CA PHE A 84 18.42 11.60 10.48
C PHE A 84 19.72 11.36 9.68
N GLY A 85 20.49 12.41 9.46
CA GLY A 85 21.77 12.30 8.73
C GLY A 85 22.67 11.20 9.30
N GLY A 86 23.30 10.44 8.40
CA GLY A 86 24.15 9.31 8.74
C GLY A 86 23.41 8.02 9.16
N VAL A 87 22.08 8.00 9.11
CA VAL A 87 21.27 6.79 9.38
C VAL A 87 20.84 6.17 8.07
N ASN A 88 21.06 4.87 7.92
CA ASN A 88 20.70 4.14 6.70
C ASN A 88 19.17 4.00 6.56
N LEU A 89 18.64 4.47 5.45
CA LEU A 89 17.25 4.22 5.05
C LEU A 89 17.12 2.78 4.54
N THR A 90 16.44 1.93 5.28
CA THR A 90 16.29 0.51 4.93
C THR A 90 14.85 0.09 4.67
N VAL A 91 13.85 0.91 5.05
CA VAL A 91 12.43 0.62 4.77
C VAL A 91 11.77 1.84 4.13
N LEU A 92 11.14 1.64 2.98
CA LEU A 92 10.28 2.62 2.32
C LEU A 92 8.88 2.04 2.15
N MET A 93 7.87 2.74 2.64
CA MET A 93 6.47 2.38 2.40
C MET A 93 5.75 3.49 1.64
N ALA A 94 5.50 3.27 0.35
CA ALA A 94 4.69 4.16 -0.47
C ALA A 94 3.21 3.78 -0.31
N ASN A 95 2.54 4.45 0.65
CA ASN A 95 1.22 4.05 1.13
C ASN A 95 0.15 5.14 0.94
N ALA A 96 0.52 6.39 0.68
CA ALA A 96 -0.45 7.46 0.46
C ALA A 96 -1.47 7.11 -0.62
N GLY A 97 -2.74 7.40 -0.34
CA GLY A 97 -3.80 7.11 -1.28
C GLY A 97 -5.11 7.81 -0.93
N VAL A 98 -5.91 8.05 -1.93
CA VAL A 98 -7.23 8.69 -1.84
C VAL A 98 -8.26 7.90 -2.64
N GLY A 99 -9.51 7.96 -2.21
CA GLY A 99 -10.65 7.46 -2.95
C GLY A 99 -11.55 8.59 -3.41
N GLY A 100 -12.68 8.23 -3.97
CA GLY A 100 -13.75 9.12 -4.37
C GLY A 100 -14.51 8.62 -5.58
N PRO A 101 -15.71 9.14 -5.82
CA PRO A 101 -16.51 8.75 -6.97
C PRO A 101 -15.86 9.25 -8.25
N THR A 102 -15.81 8.39 -9.25
CA THR A 102 -15.44 8.72 -10.63
C THR A 102 -16.30 7.89 -11.58
N LYS A 103 -16.43 8.35 -12.82
CA LYS A 103 -17.11 7.60 -13.89
C LYS A 103 -16.18 7.50 -15.10
N ALA A 104 -16.27 6.40 -15.85
CA ALA A 104 -15.49 6.26 -17.09
C ALA A 104 -15.89 7.28 -18.16
N SER A 105 -17.13 7.80 -18.10
CA SER A 105 -17.70 8.74 -19.06
C SER A 105 -17.47 10.23 -18.75
N THR A 106 -16.82 10.57 -17.62
CA THR A 106 -16.52 11.96 -17.21
C THR A 106 -15.09 12.06 -16.66
N SER A 107 -14.53 13.28 -16.71
CA SER A 107 -13.16 13.54 -16.21
C SER A 107 -13.07 13.87 -14.71
N ASP A 108 -14.20 14.03 -14.02
CA ASP A 108 -14.21 14.50 -12.64
C ASP A 108 -13.48 13.55 -11.68
N GLY A 109 -12.56 14.08 -10.90
CA GLY A 109 -11.84 13.38 -9.84
C GLY A 109 -10.71 12.45 -10.29
N TRP A 110 -10.52 12.23 -11.60
CA TRP A 110 -9.49 11.35 -12.15
C TRP A 110 -8.08 11.83 -11.82
N ASP A 111 -7.77 13.07 -12.13
CA ASP A 111 -6.42 13.62 -11.94
C ASP A 111 -5.98 13.51 -10.49
N ARG A 112 -6.83 13.89 -9.55
CA ARG A 112 -6.52 13.82 -8.12
C ARG A 112 -6.20 12.38 -7.67
N ILE A 113 -6.98 11.40 -8.16
CA ILE A 113 -6.80 10.00 -7.78
C ILE A 113 -5.54 9.42 -8.43
N LEU A 114 -5.33 9.64 -9.72
CA LEU A 114 -4.15 9.12 -10.43
C LEU A 114 -2.86 9.76 -9.93
N HIS A 115 -2.83 11.08 -9.75
CA HIS A 115 -1.65 11.78 -9.26
C HIS A 115 -1.27 11.35 -7.83
N THR A 116 -2.26 11.18 -6.94
CA THR A 116 -1.95 10.72 -5.58
C THR A 116 -1.60 9.24 -5.53
N ASN A 117 -2.43 8.36 -6.11
CA ASN A 117 -2.34 6.92 -5.88
C ASN A 117 -1.28 6.24 -6.74
N PHE A 118 -1.04 6.70 -7.96
CA PHE A 118 -0.08 6.11 -8.87
C PHE A 118 1.18 6.96 -9.00
N TYR A 119 1.09 8.19 -9.50
CA TYR A 119 2.28 9.05 -9.63
C TYR A 119 2.92 9.34 -8.27
N GLY A 120 2.14 9.44 -7.20
CA GLY A 120 2.67 9.58 -5.85
C GLY A 120 3.54 8.39 -5.40
N VAL A 121 3.16 7.17 -5.74
CA VAL A 121 4.00 5.98 -5.50
C VAL A 121 5.28 6.05 -6.33
N VAL A 122 5.19 6.41 -7.61
CA VAL A 122 6.35 6.58 -8.51
C VAL A 122 7.29 7.64 -7.97
N ASN A 123 6.78 8.83 -7.63
CA ASN A 123 7.58 9.95 -7.12
C ASN A 123 8.35 9.58 -5.83
N VAL A 124 7.65 8.93 -4.89
CA VAL A 124 8.25 8.52 -3.61
C VAL A 124 9.31 7.44 -3.85
N CYS A 125 9.03 6.42 -4.65
CA CYS A 125 10.00 5.38 -4.96
C CYS A 125 11.23 5.95 -5.66
N GLN A 126 11.06 6.78 -6.69
CA GLN A 126 12.18 7.38 -7.43
C GLN A 126 13.05 8.31 -6.57
N ALA A 127 12.43 9.06 -5.67
CA ALA A 127 13.15 9.98 -4.79
C ALA A 127 14.02 9.25 -3.75
N PHE A 128 13.56 8.12 -3.20
CA PHE A 128 14.23 7.44 -2.09
C PHE A 128 14.99 6.16 -2.49
N LEU A 129 14.79 5.64 -3.71
CA LEU A 129 15.48 4.43 -4.17
C LEU A 129 17.02 4.55 -4.16
N PRO A 130 17.64 5.70 -4.54
CA PRO A 130 19.08 5.87 -4.40
C PRO A 130 19.58 5.67 -2.97
N ASP A 131 18.87 6.23 -1.99
CA ASP A 131 19.25 6.13 -0.57
C ASP A 131 19.12 4.72 -0.01
N LEU A 132 18.14 3.94 -0.51
CA LEU A 132 17.98 2.53 -0.17
C LEU A 132 19.10 1.64 -0.71
N LYS A 133 19.80 2.08 -1.77
CA LYS A 133 20.89 1.33 -2.40
C LYS A 133 22.26 1.74 -1.91
N GLU A 134 22.46 3.02 -1.58
CA GLU A 134 23.76 3.63 -1.32
C GLU A 134 24.56 2.91 -0.23
N HIS A 135 23.89 2.46 0.85
CA HIS A 135 24.56 1.84 2.00
C HIS A 135 24.85 0.34 1.82
N GLY A 136 24.40 -0.30 0.74
CA GLY A 136 24.67 -1.70 0.42
C GLY A 136 24.12 -2.74 1.43
N GLN A 137 23.24 -2.34 2.35
CA GLN A 137 22.54 -3.24 3.26
C GLN A 137 21.21 -3.72 2.64
N ASP A 138 20.65 -4.78 3.23
CA ASP A 138 19.29 -5.21 2.87
C ASP A 138 18.30 -4.07 3.10
N ALA A 139 17.48 -3.80 2.08
CA ALA A 139 16.46 -2.78 2.09
C ALA A 139 15.11 -3.32 1.61
N LEU A 140 14.02 -2.69 1.99
CA LEU A 140 12.65 -3.12 1.73
C LEU A 140 11.81 -1.96 1.22
N VAL A 141 11.21 -2.13 0.06
CA VAL A 141 10.17 -1.25 -0.48
C VAL A 141 8.82 -1.95 -0.41
N ILE A 142 7.80 -1.28 0.15
CA ILE A 142 6.43 -1.76 0.20
C ILE A 142 5.53 -0.73 -0.47
N ASN A 143 4.94 -1.09 -1.62
CA ASN A 143 3.95 -0.28 -2.30
C ASN A 143 2.54 -0.77 -1.98
N THR A 144 1.62 0.15 -1.66
CA THR A 144 0.25 -0.19 -1.27
C THR A 144 -0.68 -0.18 -2.47
N GLY A 145 -1.00 -1.37 -2.96
CA GLY A 145 -2.03 -1.65 -3.97
C GLY A 145 -3.44 -1.73 -3.38
N SER A 146 -4.27 -2.59 -3.97
CA SER A 146 -5.62 -2.95 -3.50
C SER A 146 -6.14 -4.16 -4.26
N LYS A 147 -7.04 -4.96 -3.68
CA LYS A 147 -7.82 -5.98 -4.39
C LYS A 147 -8.57 -5.40 -5.59
N GLN A 148 -9.02 -4.14 -5.48
CA GLN A 148 -9.74 -3.43 -6.54
C GLN A 148 -8.88 -3.15 -7.78
N GLY A 149 -7.56 -3.09 -7.65
CA GLY A 149 -6.63 -3.02 -8.79
C GLY A 149 -6.44 -4.34 -9.54
N ILE A 150 -7.04 -5.43 -9.06
CA ILE A 150 -6.96 -6.75 -9.69
C ILE A 150 -8.33 -7.17 -10.21
N THR A 151 -9.38 -7.08 -9.39
CA THR A 151 -10.72 -7.57 -9.74
C THR A 151 -11.68 -6.48 -10.23
N THR A 152 -11.27 -5.23 -10.19
CA THR A 152 -11.96 -4.05 -10.76
C THR A 152 -13.49 -4.04 -10.56
N PRO A 153 -14.02 -4.12 -9.33
CA PRO A 153 -15.45 -4.22 -9.08
C PRO A 153 -16.21 -2.99 -9.58
N PRO A 154 -17.36 -3.17 -10.26
CA PRO A 154 -18.22 -2.05 -10.61
C PRO A 154 -18.78 -1.36 -9.35
N GLY A 155 -19.19 -0.09 -9.52
CA GLY A 155 -19.69 0.71 -8.39
C GLY A 155 -18.60 1.35 -7.51
N THR A 156 -17.35 0.94 -7.68
CA THR A 156 -16.18 1.67 -7.18
C THR A 156 -15.66 2.60 -8.28
N GLY A 157 -15.07 3.73 -7.91
CA GLY A 157 -14.57 4.68 -8.91
C GLY A 157 -13.52 4.08 -9.84
N PRO A 158 -13.70 4.07 -11.17
CA PRO A 158 -12.75 3.45 -12.10
C PRO A 158 -11.35 4.04 -12.01
N ALA A 159 -11.20 5.33 -11.72
CA ALA A 159 -9.89 5.95 -11.50
C ALA A 159 -9.13 5.30 -10.32
N TYR A 160 -9.83 4.93 -9.25
CA TYR A 160 -9.20 4.21 -8.14
C TYR A 160 -8.72 2.82 -8.58
N ASN A 161 -9.58 2.04 -9.25
CA ASN A 161 -9.23 0.71 -9.74
C ASN A 161 -8.01 0.76 -10.67
N ILE A 162 -8.03 1.69 -11.65
CA ILE A 162 -6.93 1.91 -12.58
C ILE A 162 -5.65 2.31 -11.85
N SER A 163 -5.73 3.25 -10.88
CA SER A 163 -4.55 3.67 -10.11
C SER A 163 -3.91 2.50 -9.37
N LYS A 164 -4.71 1.61 -8.79
CA LYS A 164 -4.20 0.45 -8.03
C LYS A 164 -3.72 -0.69 -8.95
N ALA A 165 -4.29 -0.84 -10.14
CA ALA A 165 -3.74 -1.71 -11.19
C ALA A 165 -2.38 -1.19 -11.68
N ALA A 166 -2.24 0.11 -11.90
CA ALA A 166 -0.99 0.74 -12.29
C ALA A 166 0.10 0.57 -11.21
N VAL A 167 -0.24 0.72 -9.92
CA VAL A 167 0.69 0.45 -8.81
C VAL A 167 1.17 -1.01 -8.82
N LYS A 168 0.29 -1.98 -9.12
CA LYS A 168 0.69 -3.38 -9.26
C LYS A 168 1.75 -3.54 -10.35
N VAL A 169 1.48 -3.06 -11.56
CA VAL A 169 2.41 -3.16 -12.71
C VAL A 169 3.73 -2.46 -12.40
N PHE A 170 3.69 -1.25 -11.84
CA PHE A 170 4.89 -0.50 -11.44
C PHE A 170 5.72 -1.28 -10.41
N THR A 171 5.07 -1.87 -9.40
CA THR A 171 5.78 -2.61 -8.35
C THR A 171 6.44 -3.88 -8.89
N GLU A 172 5.78 -4.58 -9.82
CA GLU A 172 6.33 -5.74 -10.53
C GLU A 172 7.56 -5.36 -11.36
N SER A 173 7.48 -4.24 -12.10
CA SER A 173 8.59 -3.70 -12.88
C SER A 173 9.76 -3.30 -11.99
N LEU A 174 9.51 -2.56 -10.90
CA LEU A 174 10.54 -2.17 -9.95
C LEU A 174 11.22 -3.40 -9.32
N ALA A 175 10.46 -4.41 -8.92
CA ALA A 175 11.00 -5.65 -8.37
C ALA A 175 11.86 -6.39 -9.41
N HIS A 176 11.45 -6.38 -10.67
CA HIS A 176 12.23 -6.97 -11.76
C HIS A 176 13.56 -6.23 -11.94
N GLU A 177 13.55 -4.89 -12.02
CA GLU A 177 14.74 -4.06 -12.16
C GLU A 177 15.72 -4.30 -11.00
N GLN A 178 15.25 -4.28 -9.75
CA GLN A 178 16.11 -4.52 -8.60
C GLN A 178 16.73 -5.93 -8.62
N ARG A 179 16.00 -6.94 -9.08
CA ARG A 179 16.50 -8.30 -9.22
C ARG A 179 17.55 -8.46 -10.35
N GLN A 180 17.47 -7.65 -11.41
CA GLN A 180 18.47 -7.63 -12.48
C GLN A 180 19.76 -6.89 -12.06
N ASP A 181 19.66 -5.89 -11.21
CA ASP A 181 20.80 -5.19 -10.65
C ASP A 181 21.48 -6.04 -9.54
N LYS A 182 22.59 -6.68 -9.90
CA LYS A 182 23.33 -7.57 -8.99
C LYS A 182 23.93 -6.86 -7.78
N SER A 183 24.04 -5.54 -7.81
CA SER A 183 24.49 -4.72 -6.68
C SER A 183 23.35 -4.35 -5.73
N SER A 184 22.11 -4.46 -6.17
CA SER A 184 20.92 -4.11 -5.35
C SER A 184 20.61 -5.20 -4.34
N LYS A 185 20.35 -4.75 -3.09
CA LYS A 185 19.79 -5.57 -2.02
C LYS A 185 18.39 -5.07 -1.61
N VAL A 186 17.74 -4.38 -2.53
CA VAL A 186 16.38 -3.85 -2.32
C VAL A 186 15.37 -4.92 -2.66
N ASP A 187 14.68 -5.42 -1.64
CA ASP A 187 13.52 -6.30 -1.79
C ASP A 187 12.26 -5.46 -1.96
N VAL A 188 11.44 -5.76 -2.96
CA VAL A 188 10.23 -5.00 -3.28
C VAL A 188 9.01 -5.86 -3.06
N LYS A 189 7.98 -5.31 -2.42
CA LYS A 189 6.74 -6.00 -2.09
C LYS A 189 5.52 -5.18 -2.50
N LEU A 190 4.46 -5.87 -2.88
CA LEU A 190 3.14 -5.29 -3.13
C LEU A 190 2.18 -5.67 -2.00
N LEU A 191 1.81 -4.70 -1.18
CA LEU A 191 0.74 -4.86 -0.20
C LEU A 191 -0.61 -4.70 -0.89
N ILE A 192 -1.49 -5.68 -0.75
CA ILE A 192 -2.81 -5.73 -1.38
C ILE A 192 -3.87 -5.86 -0.27
N PRO A 193 -4.26 -4.73 0.36
CA PRO A 193 -5.26 -4.77 1.42
C PRO A 193 -6.63 -5.20 0.91
N GLY A 194 -7.37 -5.91 1.77
CA GLY A 194 -8.80 -6.09 1.69
C GLY A 194 -9.55 -4.88 2.25
N TRP A 195 -10.71 -5.14 2.87
CA TRP A 195 -11.45 -4.08 3.56
C TRP A 195 -10.81 -3.76 4.90
N VAL A 196 -10.18 -2.59 5.00
CA VAL A 196 -9.55 -2.09 6.22
C VAL A 196 -10.24 -0.83 6.69
N HIS A 197 -10.59 -0.75 7.96
CA HIS A 197 -11.24 0.41 8.57
C HIS A 197 -10.26 1.57 8.75
N THR A 198 -10.23 2.46 7.77
CA THR A 198 -9.36 3.63 7.70
C THR A 198 -10.14 4.88 7.34
N GLY A 199 -9.50 6.04 7.38
CA GLY A 199 -10.10 7.28 6.89
C GLY A 199 -10.60 7.21 5.44
N LEU A 200 -9.96 6.40 4.60
CA LEU A 200 -10.37 6.14 3.22
C LEU A 200 -11.69 5.37 3.11
N THR A 201 -11.97 4.50 4.06
CA THR A 201 -13.11 3.57 4.05
C THR A 201 -14.20 3.91 5.07
N GLY A 202 -14.18 5.13 5.61
CA GLY A 202 -15.27 5.66 6.44
C GLY A 202 -14.98 5.77 7.95
N ALA A 203 -13.76 5.50 8.42
CA ALA A 203 -13.38 5.73 9.83
C ALA A 203 -13.35 7.22 10.21
N GLN A 204 -13.35 8.13 9.24
CA GLN A 204 -13.47 9.57 9.50
C GLN A 204 -14.88 9.87 10.01
N GLY A 205 -14.95 10.53 11.17
CA GLY A 205 -16.23 10.88 11.81
C GLY A 205 -16.66 9.93 12.93
N GLY A 206 -15.77 9.07 13.43
CA GLY A 206 -16.01 8.26 14.63
C GLY A 206 -17.00 7.12 14.43
N LYS A 207 -17.26 6.70 13.20
CA LYS A 207 -18.10 5.52 12.92
C LYS A 207 -17.43 4.25 13.45
N PRO A 208 -18.18 3.36 14.09
CA PRO A 208 -17.63 2.10 14.57
C PRO A 208 -17.10 1.26 13.40
N LYS A 209 -16.07 0.46 13.68
CA LYS A 209 -15.50 -0.46 12.69
C LYS A 209 -16.56 -1.51 12.29
N PRO A 210 -16.88 -1.66 10.98
CA PRO A 210 -17.73 -2.75 10.52
C PRO A 210 -17.09 -4.12 10.80
N ASP A 211 -17.91 -5.13 11.11
CA ASP A 211 -17.41 -6.47 11.47
C ASP A 211 -16.61 -7.13 10.34
N GLY A 212 -16.98 -6.86 9.08
CA GLY A 212 -16.26 -7.36 7.89
C GLY A 212 -14.88 -6.74 7.67
N ALA A 213 -14.60 -5.57 8.25
CA ALA A 213 -13.33 -4.87 8.04
C ALA A 213 -12.24 -5.32 9.04
N TRP A 214 -11.00 -5.37 8.56
CA TRP A 214 -9.82 -5.45 9.44
C TRP A 214 -9.48 -4.09 10.04
N THR A 215 -8.73 -4.10 11.15
CA THR A 215 -8.05 -2.90 11.62
C THR A 215 -6.76 -2.65 10.84
N PRO A 216 -6.22 -1.42 10.86
CA PRO A 216 -4.89 -1.13 10.32
C PRO A 216 -3.80 -2.02 10.94
N GLU A 217 -3.87 -2.28 12.24
CA GLU A 217 -2.92 -3.11 12.98
C GLU A 217 -2.92 -4.55 12.47
N GLN A 218 -4.10 -5.19 12.31
CA GLN A 218 -4.22 -6.53 11.72
C GLN A 218 -3.59 -6.60 10.33
N THR A 219 -3.78 -5.57 9.52
CA THR A 219 -3.18 -5.49 8.18
C THR A 219 -1.66 -5.41 8.24
N VAL A 220 -1.09 -4.64 9.18
CA VAL A 220 0.35 -4.52 9.36
C VAL A 220 0.97 -5.80 9.91
N GLU A 221 0.35 -6.43 10.88
CA GLU A 221 0.80 -7.72 11.44
C GLU A 221 0.88 -8.78 10.34
N PHE A 222 -0.19 -8.93 9.55
CA PHE A 222 -0.21 -9.85 8.42
C PHE A 222 0.84 -9.47 7.35
N MET A 223 0.98 -8.18 7.03
CA MET A 223 2.00 -7.70 6.09
C MET A 223 3.40 -8.15 6.53
N LEU A 224 3.75 -7.92 7.77
CA LEU A 224 5.08 -8.25 8.30
C LEU A 224 5.32 -9.76 8.37
N GLU A 225 4.31 -10.55 8.69
CA GLU A 225 4.36 -12.01 8.62
C GLU A 225 4.67 -12.48 7.19
N ARG A 226 3.97 -11.90 6.20
CA ARG A 226 4.17 -12.24 4.77
C ARG A 226 5.49 -11.73 4.20
N VAL A 227 5.95 -10.56 4.64
CA VAL A 227 7.30 -10.06 4.33
C VAL A 227 8.36 -11.02 4.84
N LYS A 228 8.24 -11.45 6.09
CA LYS A 228 9.13 -12.45 6.69
C LYS A 228 9.12 -13.80 5.96
N ALA A 229 7.98 -14.20 5.41
CA ALA A 229 7.83 -15.41 4.60
C ALA A 229 8.35 -15.24 3.16
N GLY A 230 8.88 -14.07 2.78
CA GLY A 230 9.40 -13.78 1.44
C GLY A 230 8.34 -13.53 0.37
N SER A 231 7.06 -13.33 0.74
CA SER A 231 5.98 -13.11 -0.23
C SER A 231 6.15 -11.79 -0.96
N PHE A 232 6.03 -11.80 -2.30
CA PHE A 232 5.97 -10.58 -3.11
C PHE A 232 4.57 -9.96 -3.07
N TYR A 233 3.53 -10.75 -3.36
CA TYR A 233 2.15 -10.33 -3.28
C TYR A 233 1.61 -10.59 -1.88
N ILE A 234 1.41 -9.54 -1.12
CA ILE A 234 0.87 -9.59 0.24
C ILE A 234 -0.65 -9.38 0.16
N LEU A 235 -1.36 -10.42 -0.29
CA LEU A 235 -2.81 -10.41 -0.41
C LEU A 235 -3.45 -10.60 0.97
N CYS A 236 -3.93 -9.49 1.55
CA CYS A 236 -4.59 -9.50 2.85
C CYS A 236 -6.04 -9.97 2.70
N PRO A 237 -6.48 -10.99 3.43
CA PRO A 237 -7.90 -11.25 3.59
C PRO A 237 -8.55 -10.12 4.41
N ASP A 238 -9.84 -10.22 4.60
CA ASP A 238 -10.59 -9.45 5.58
C ASP A 238 -11.61 -10.38 6.26
N ASN A 239 -12.41 -9.87 7.21
CA ASN A 239 -13.35 -10.72 7.93
C ASN A 239 -14.55 -11.16 7.08
N GLU A 240 -14.81 -10.45 5.97
CA GLU A 240 -15.91 -10.76 5.06
C GLU A 240 -15.47 -11.74 3.95
N THR A 241 -14.24 -11.59 3.47
CA THR A 241 -13.74 -12.33 2.31
C THR A 241 -12.47 -13.10 2.67
N LYS A 242 -12.58 -14.42 2.71
CA LYS A 242 -11.44 -15.33 2.91
C LYS A 242 -10.50 -15.30 1.70
N ARG A 243 -9.25 -15.70 1.92
CA ARG A 243 -8.20 -15.71 0.89
C ARG A 243 -8.58 -16.58 -0.32
N GLU A 244 -9.18 -17.73 -0.09
CA GLU A 244 -9.58 -18.68 -1.16
C GLU A 244 -10.62 -18.05 -2.10
N VAL A 245 -11.55 -17.29 -1.54
CA VAL A 245 -12.54 -16.53 -2.30
C VAL A 245 -11.90 -15.44 -3.14
N ASP A 246 -10.91 -14.71 -2.57
CA ASP A 246 -10.17 -13.71 -3.34
C ASP A 246 -9.40 -14.33 -4.52
N LEU A 247 -8.74 -15.47 -4.29
CA LEU A 247 -8.01 -16.18 -5.35
C LEU A 247 -8.97 -16.64 -6.46
N ALA A 248 -10.12 -17.19 -6.11
CA ALA A 248 -11.15 -17.60 -7.08
C ALA A 248 -11.66 -16.39 -7.89
N ARG A 249 -11.92 -15.26 -7.23
CA ARG A 249 -12.34 -14.01 -7.90
C ARG A 249 -11.28 -13.50 -8.88
N MET A 250 -10.01 -13.58 -8.53
CA MET A 250 -8.89 -13.17 -9.41
C MET A 250 -8.75 -14.12 -10.60
N GLU A 251 -8.83 -15.43 -10.36
CA GLU A 251 -8.79 -16.45 -11.42
C GLU A 251 -9.97 -16.26 -12.39
N TRP A 252 -11.16 -16.02 -11.88
CA TRP A 252 -12.33 -15.74 -12.72
C TRP A 252 -12.11 -14.51 -13.61
N ASN A 253 -11.61 -13.42 -13.03
CA ASN A 253 -11.37 -12.16 -13.75
C ASN A 253 -10.34 -12.31 -14.88
N VAL A 254 -9.27 -13.06 -14.65
CA VAL A 254 -8.27 -13.37 -15.71
C VAL A 254 -8.89 -14.25 -16.79
N ASN A 255 -9.73 -15.17 -16.42
CA ASN A 255 -10.41 -16.06 -17.36
C ASN A 255 -11.43 -15.33 -18.26
N ASP A 256 -11.88 -14.12 -17.93
CA ASP A 256 -12.66 -13.31 -18.85
C ASP A 256 -11.89 -13.03 -20.14
N VAL A 257 -10.59 -12.74 -20.02
CA VAL A 257 -9.71 -12.49 -21.17
C VAL A 257 -9.36 -13.80 -21.90
N ILE A 258 -9.05 -14.86 -21.15
CA ILE A 258 -8.62 -16.16 -21.72
C ILE A 258 -9.74 -16.83 -22.52
N GLN A 259 -10.98 -16.72 -22.06
CA GLN A 259 -12.16 -17.38 -22.62
C GLN A 259 -13.02 -16.47 -23.48
N ASP A 260 -12.59 -15.21 -23.68
CA ASP A 260 -13.34 -14.18 -24.43
C ASP A 260 -14.77 -13.99 -23.90
N ARG A 261 -14.92 -13.99 -22.56
CA ARG A 261 -16.19 -13.70 -21.91
C ARG A 261 -16.49 -12.20 -21.91
N PRO A 262 -17.76 -11.78 -21.71
CA PRO A 262 -18.09 -10.37 -21.53
C PRO A 262 -17.25 -9.72 -20.43
N ALA A 263 -16.88 -8.46 -20.63
CA ALA A 263 -16.11 -7.71 -19.65
C ALA A 263 -16.82 -7.71 -18.28
N LEU A 264 -16.05 -7.98 -17.22
CA LEU A 264 -16.57 -8.03 -15.85
C LEU A 264 -17.71 -9.09 -15.70
N SER A 265 -17.55 -10.26 -16.30
CA SER A 265 -18.57 -11.31 -16.34
C SER A 265 -19.08 -11.74 -14.96
N ARG A 266 -18.25 -11.58 -13.91
CA ARG A 266 -18.66 -11.78 -12.51
C ARG A 266 -19.93 -11.03 -12.13
N TRP A 267 -20.22 -9.89 -12.75
CA TRP A 267 -21.37 -9.02 -12.49
C TRP A 267 -22.37 -9.01 -13.66
N HIS A 268 -22.21 -9.90 -14.62
CA HIS A 268 -23.14 -10.09 -15.71
C HIS A 268 -24.19 -11.14 -15.30
N ASP A 269 -25.46 -10.85 -15.53
CA ASP A 269 -26.56 -11.71 -15.07
C ASP A 269 -26.46 -13.14 -15.59
N ASP A 270 -26.06 -13.34 -16.85
CA ASP A 270 -25.93 -14.66 -17.47
C ASP A 270 -24.81 -15.52 -16.86
N TYR A 271 -23.83 -14.90 -16.18
CA TYR A 271 -22.69 -15.60 -15.58
C TYR A 271 -22.77 -15.73 -14.05
N SER A 272 -23.77 -15.15 -13.43
CA SER A 272 -23.91 -15.09 -11.97
C SER A 272 -23.95 -16.48 -11.32
N ALA A 273 -24.69 -17.42 -11.90
CA ALA A 273 -24.78 -18.79 -11.40
C ALA A 273 -23.45 -19.54 -11.53
N GLU A 274 -22.82 -19.48 -12.71
CA GLU A 274 -21.53 -20.12 -13.00
C GLU A 274 -20.42 -19.57 -12.10
N PHE A 275 -20.37 -18.24 -11.91
CA PHE A 275 -19.43 -17.60 -11.00
C PHE A 275 -19.57 -18.11 -9.56
N ASN A 276 -20.81 -18.22 -9.05
CA ASN A 276 -21.05 -18.69 -7.69
C ASN A 276 -20.62 -20.16 -7.51
N GLU A 277 -20.90 -21.02 -8.47
CA GLU A 277 -20.43 -22.41 -8.47
C GLU A 277 -18.91 -22.49 -8.53
N PHE A 278 -18.29 -21.68 -9.39
CA PHE A 278 -16.83 -21.63 -9.50
C PHE A 278 -16.19 -21.23 -8.17
N VAL A 279 -16.65 -20.14 -7.52
CA VAL A 279 -16.11 -19.72 -6.22
C VAL A 279 -16.32 -20.80 -5.16
N LYS A 280 -17.51 -21.45 -5.12
CA LYS A 280 -17.80 -22.53 -4.18
C LYS A 280 -16.85 -23.72 -4.36
N SER A 281 -16.56 -24.11 -5.61
CA SER A 281 -15.66 -25.22 -5.91
C SER A 281 -14.21 -24.97 -5.49
N LYS A 282 -13.78 -23.69 -5.42
CA LYS A 282 -12.41 -23.28 -5.07
C LYS A 282 -12.24 -22.96 -3.57
N SER A 283 -13.34 -22.78 -2.84
CA SER A 283 -13.34 -22.37 -1.43
C SER A 283 -13.83 -23.44 -0.45
N SER A 284 -14.00 -24.68 -0.96
CA SER A 284 -14.39 -25.89 -0.20
C SER A 284 -13.23 -26.50 0.56
#